data_c11e3779ef5cf64be1c16e609ebce485
#
_entry.id   c11e3779ef5cf64be1c16e609ebce485
#
_cell.length_a   1.000
_cell.length_b   1.000
_cell.length_c   1.000
_cell.angle_alpha   90.00
_cell.angle_beta   90.00
_cell.angle_gamma   90.00
#
_symmetry.space_group_name_H-M   'P 1'
#
loop_
_entity.id
_entity.type
_entity.pdbx_description
1 polymer ?
#
loop_
_entity_poly.entity_id
_entity_poly.type
_entity_poly.pdbx_seq_one_letter_code
_entity_poly.pdbx_strand_id
1 'polypeptide(L)'
;MTGVAVKSVVILLVLGASWASGQVRPAQIHPKGEFIFAPGSTSFPESHASTVVVLKNGDLMAAWFGGTKERAPDVAIWGSRRVAGRWTVPVELEREKGVPSWNPVLFHAGDGRLWLYYKVGPSPGGWHGGRMYSDDEGATWSKTETLPEGLLGPIRAKPLVLGDGTIVSGSSVEKAGSWTAWAERSTDNAKTWTKFGPITVSREVDAAEKPAVDPPAGAPGYAAPDKGPRKYEGIIQPSIVVLDGKHLRMYARSRTLASKIAVADSLDNGVTWTQARFLDMPNNNSGIDAVRLKDGRIVMIYNATTIGRTPLNLAVSRDGEHFRNFATLEDTVGQYSYPAIVEGADGGLEMTYTWQRKTIKYVHLPLGEIPQP
;
A
#
# COMPACT_ATOMS: atom_id res chain seq x y z
N MET A 1 -93.66 2.95 -9.35
CA MET A 1 -92.81 2.92 -8.12
C MET A 1 -91.48 2.27 -8.52
N THR A 2 -90.58 3.10 -8.83
CA THR A 2 -89.22 2.67 -9.36
C THR A 2 -88.19 2.83 -8.27
N GLY A 3 -87.66 1.67 -7.77
CA GLY A 3 -86.59 1.63 -6.80
C GLY A 3 -85.20 1.75 -7.43
N VAL A 4 -84.50 2.81 -7.06
CA VAL A 4 -83.07 2.98 -7.47
C VAL A 4 -82.14 2.28 -6.48
N ALA A 5 -81.40 1.31 -6.98
CA ALA A 5 -80.39 0.62 -6.21
C ALA A 5 -79.06 1.38 -6.25
N VAL A 6 -78.61 1.88 -5.09
CA VAL A 6 -77.30 2.50 -4.92
C VAL A 6 -76.23 1.41 -4.73
N LYS A 7 -75.28 1.29 -5.66
CA LYS A 7 -74.08 0.45 -5.55
C LYS A 7 -72.99 1.23 -4.81
N SER A 8 -72.69 0.80 -3.57
CA SER A 8 -71.52 1.30 -2.84
C SER A 8 -70.25 0.67 -3.38
N VAL A 9 -69.33 1.49 -3.88
CA VAL A 9 -67.98 1.11 -4.29
C VAL A 9 -67.06 1.28 -3.07
N VAL A 10 -66.58 0.18 -2.52
CA VAL A 10 -65.56 0.20 -1.49
C VAL A 10 -64.19 0.28 -2.18
N ILE A 11 -63.49 1.41 -2.04
CA ILE A 11 -62.12 1.59 -2.50
C ILE A 11 -61.19 1.12 -1.36
N LEU A 12 -60.56 -0.02 -1.55
CA LEU A 12 -59.48 -0.50 -0.63
C LEU A 12 -58.19 0.29 -1.01
N LEU A 13 -57.81 1.23 -0.14
CA LEU A 13 -56.52 1.88 -0.19
C LEU A 13 -55.48 0.89 0.43
N VAL A 14 -54.69 0.21 -0.41
CA VAL A 14 -53.50 -0.53 0.00
C VAL A 14 -52.39 0.48 0.21
N LEU A 15 -52.16 0.87 1.45
CA LEU A 15 -50.95 1.60 1.86
C LEU A 15 -49.74 0.66 1.77
N GLY A 16 -49.04 0.70 0.66
CA GLY A 16 -47.74 0.06 0.49
C GLY A 16 -46.69 0.74 1.39
N ALA A 17 -46.41 0.20 2.56
CA ALA A 17 -45.28 0.62 3.36
C ALA A 17 -43.99 0.17 2.65
N SER A 18 -43.36 1.08 1.90
CA SER A 18 -41.99 0.87 1.42
C SER A 18 -41.05 0.90 2.63
N TRP A 19 -40.62 -0.28 3.07
CA TRP A 19 -39.51 -0.40 3.96
C TRP A 19 -38.24 -0.02 3.18
N ALA A 20 -37.88 1.27 3.18
CA ALA A 20 -36.52 1.66 2.84
C ALA A 20 -35.62 1.08 3.94
N SER A 21 -34.97 -0.05 3.63
CA SER A 21 -33.86 -0.55 4.42
C SER A 21 -32.72 0.48 4.29
N GLY A 22 -32.76 1.49 5.14
CA GLY A 22 -31.64 2.39 5.35
C GLY A 22 -30.47 1.53 5.85
N GLN A 23 -29.61 1.10 4.95
CA GLN A 23 -28.31 0.58 5.36
C GLN A 23 -27.61 1.69 6.12
N VAL A 24 -27.60 1.57 7.45
CA VAL A 24 -26.77 2.43 8.30
C VAL A 24 -25.34 2.16 7.84
N ARG A 25 -24.77 3.08 7.07
CA ARG A 25 -23.34 3.02 6.75
C ARG A 25 -22.62 3.05 8.10
N PRO A 26 -21.78 2.04 8.43
CA PRO A 26 -21.02 2.09 9.68
C PRO A 26 -20.25 3.41 9.71
N ALA A 27 -20.23 4.06 10.87
CA ALA A 27 -19.51 5.31 11.06
C ALA A 27 -18.06 5.09 10.64
N GLN A 28 -17.53 5.99 9.81
CA GLN A 28 -16.14 5.95 9.42
C GLN A 28 -15.27 6.29 10.63
N ILE A 29 -14.39 5.39 11.02
CA ILE A 29 -13.49 5.62 12.15
C ILE A 29 -12.29 6.49 11.73
N HIS A 30 -11.78 7.27 12.69
CA HIS A 30 -10.57 8.10 12.54
C HIS A 30 -9.52 7.65 13.56
N PRO A 31 -8.71 6.63 13.25
CA PRO A 31 -7.70 6.12 14.16
C PRO A 31 -6.67 7.19 14.51
N LYS A 32 -6.31 7.27 15.79
CA LYS A 32 -5.27 8.18 16.24
C LYS A 32 -3.90 7.58 15.97
N GLY A 33 -2.96 8.39 15.48
CA GLY A 33 -1.57 8.00 15.26
C GLY A 33 -0.60 8.84 16.07
N GLU A 34 0.63 8.36 16.16
CA GLU A 34 1.77 9.08 16.75
C GLU A 34 2.88 9.27 15.70
N PHE A 35 3.68 10.29 15.85
CA PHE A 35 4.87 10.46 15.02
C PHE A 35 6.01 9.56 15.52
N ILE A 36 6.72 8.88 14.62
CA ILE A 36 7.93 8.12 14.97
C ILE A 36 8.99 9.08 15.52
N PHE A 37 9.06 10.28 14.97
CA PHE A 37 9.87 11.40 15.49
C PHE A 37 9.14 12.72 15.19
N ALA A 38 9.33 13.73 16.03
CA ALA A 38 8.67 14.99 15.84
C ALA A 38 9.14 15.68 14.53
N PRO A 39 8.25 16.33 13.77
CA PRO A 39 8.66 17.10 12.59
C PRO A 39 9.74 18.13 12.96
N GLY A 40 10.85 18.12 12.20
CA GLY A 40 11.98 19.03 12.43
C GLY A 40 12.93 18.63 13.56
N SER A 41 12.77 17.47 14.19
CA SER A 41 13.67 16.97 15.25
C SER A 41 14.87 16.18 14.74
N THR A 42 14.98 15.98 13.45
CA THR A 42 16.09 15.23 12.80
C THR A 42 17.05 16.16 12.08
N SER A 43 18.24 15.67 11.76
CA SER A 43 19.23 16.39 10.94
C SER A 43 18.84 16.53 9.46
N PHE A 44 17.76 15.88 9.03
CA PHE A 44 17.25 15.92 7.66
C PHE A 44 15.80 16.46 7.65
N PRO A 45 15.47 17.37 6.72
CA PRO A 45 14.15 18.01 6.68
C PRO A 45 13.08 17.17 6.01
N GLU A 46 13.42 16.23 5.10
CA GLU A 46 12.46 15.38 4.39
C GLU A 46 12.61 13.91 4.74
N SER A 47 11.46 13.23 4.84
CA SER A 47 11.33 11.79 5.05
C SER A 47 10.27 11.21 4.15
N HIS A 48 10.49 10.01 3.60
CA HIS A 48 9.53 9.40 2.68
C HIS A 48 9.64 7.87 2.62
N ALA A 49 8.57 7.22 2.12
CA ALA A 49 8.51 5.80 1.77
C ALA A 49 8.87 4.87 2.95
N SER A 50 8.04 4.89 3.98
CA SER A 50 8.22 4.03 5.15
C SER A 50 7.85 2.56 4.90
N THR A 51 8.47 1.71 5.67
CA THR A 51 8.15 0.29 5.86
C THR A 51 8.03 0.00 7.36
N VAL A 52 7.30 -1.03 7.74
CA VAL A 52 7.15 -1.49 9.13
C VAL A 52 7.15 -3.00 9.19
N VAL A 53 7.73 -3.56 10.24
CA VAL A 53 7.73 -5.00 10.53
C VAL A 53 7.49 -5.23 12.02
N VAL A 54 6.80 -6.33 12.34
CA VAL A 54 6.65 -6.83 13.71
C VAL A 54 7.84 -7.71 14.02
N LEU A 55 8.58 -7.40 15.07
CA LEU A 55 9.74 -8.17 15.53
C LEU A 55 9.28 -9.42 16.31
N LYS A 56 10.15 -10.40 16.47
CA LYS A 56 9.82 -11.69 17.13
C LYS A 56 9.32 -11.55 18.56
N ASN A 57 9.74 -10.49 19.27
CA ASN A 57 9.29 -10.19 20.63
C ASN A 57 8.00 -9.36 20.70
N GLY A 58 7.39 -9.05 19.54
CA GLY A 58 6.18 -8.23 19.42
C GLY A 58 6.45 -6.72 19.34
N ASP A 59 7.68 -6.26 19.52
CA ASP A 59 8.08 -4.88 19.23
C ASP A 59 7.96 -4.60 17.72
N LEU A 60 8.15 -3.34 17.31
CA LEU A 60 8.12 -2.96 15.91
C LEU A 60 9.46 -2.35 15.48
N MET A 61 9.74 -2.47 14.19
CA MET A 61 10.78 -1.68 13.53
C MET A 61 10.19 -1.02 12.30
N ALA A 62 10.51 0.27 12.11
CA ALA A 62 10.20 1.03 10.90
C ALA A 62 11.47 1.54 10.26
N ALA A 63 11.47 1.64 8.93
CA ALA A 63 12.53 2.29 8.17
C ALA A 63 11.93 3.18 7.08
N TRP A 64 12.68 4.19 6.64
CA TRP A 64 12.30 5.15 5.61
C TRP A 64 13.55 5.75 4.98
N PHE A 65 13.41 6.46 3.87
CA PHE A 65 14.51 7.29 3.40
C PHE A 65 14.34 8.74 3.87
N GLY A 66 15.45 9.43 4.15
CA GLY A 66 15.46 10.82 4.59
C GLY A 66 16.76 11.53 4.21
N GLY A 67 16.64 12.81 3.90
CA GLY A 67 17.73 13.69 3.50
C GLY A 67 17.26 15.12 3.27
N THR A 68 18.05 15.96 2.59
CA THR A 68 17.68 17.35 2.28
C THR A 68 16.38 17.42 1.47
N LYS A 69 16.22 16.56 0.47
CA LYS A 69 15.00 16.34 -0.32
C LYS A 69 15.13 15.05 -1.12
N GLU A 70 14.01 14.48 -1.55
CA GLU A 70 14.01 13.35 -2.49
C GLU A 70 14.95 13.60 -3.68
N ARG A 71 15.81 12.64 -4.02
CA ARG A 71 16.88 12.70 -5.05
C ARG A 71 18.15 13.45 -4.65
N ALA A 72 18.18 14.09 -3.51
CA ALA A 72 19.44 14.73 -3.07
C ALA A 72 20.50 13.66 -2.75
N PRO A 73 21.78 13.94 -3.00
CA PRO A 73 22.85 12.97 -2.82
C PRO A 73 23.12 12.57 -1.37
N ASP A 74 22.49 13.24 -0.42
CA ASP A 74 22.57 12.99 1.03
C ASP A 74 21.42 12.10 1.55
N VAL A 75 20.53 11.65 0.68
CA VAL A 75 19.42 10.76 1.10
C VAL A 75 19.95 9.40 1.51
N ALA A 76 19.65 9.03 2.74
CA ALA A 76 20.05 7.77 3.38
C ALA A 76 18.82 6.97 3.83
N ILE A 77 19.04 5.71 4.22
CA ILE A 77 18.02 4.89 4.89
C ILE A 77 18.16 5.07 6.41
N TRP A 78 17.05 5.42 7.03
CA TRP A 78 16.92 5.63 8.47
C TRP A 78 15.97 4.60 9.06
N GLY A 79 16.16 4.26 10.32
CA GLY A 79 15.30 3.34 11.04
C GLY A 79 15.05 3.76 12.48
N SER A 80 13.97 3.25 13.06
CA SER A 80 13.62 3.37 14.47
C SER A 80 12.91 2.10 14.92
N ARG A 81 13.11 1.72 16.18
CA ARG A 81 12.43 0.59 16.82
C ARG A 81 11.41 1.13 17.82
N ARG A 82 10.26 0.45 17.92
CA ARG A 82 9.27 0.72 18.95
C ARG A 82 9.39 -0.32 20.05
N VAL A 83 10.04 0.06 21.13
CA VAL A 83 10.36 -0.81 22.27
C VAL A 83 9.51 -0.38 23.46
N ALA A 84 8.84 -1.31 24.12
CA ALA A 84 7.92 -1.02 25.23
C ALA A 84 6.96 0.14 24.94
N GLY A 85 6.43 0.19 23.71
CA GLY A 85 5.45 1.18 23.28
C GLY A 85 6.02 2.56 22.92
N ARG A 86 7.34 2.74 22.83
CA ARG A 86 8.00 4.03 22.50
C ARG A 86 8.98 3.89 21.34
N TRP A 87 8.93 4.84 20.41
CA TRP A 87 9.89 4.90 19.32
C TRP A 87 11.25 5.41 19.81
N THR A 88 12.31 4.74 19.39
CA THR A 88 13.70 5.19 19.61
C THR A 88 14.04 6.36 18.72
N VAL A 89 15.10 7.10 19.05
CA VAL A 89 15.64 8.12 18.15
C VAL A 89 16.04 7.46 16.83
N PRO A 90 15.70 8.06 15.67
CA PRO A 90 16.12 7.57 14.36
C PRO A 90 17.64 7.38 14.26
N VAL A 91 18.04 6.24 13.71
CA VAL A 91 19.45 5.92 13.40
C VAL A 91 19.62 5.73 11.91
N GLU A 92 20.77 6.15 11.38
CA GLU A 92 21.13 5.88 9.99
C GLU A 92 21.49 4.40 9.86
N LEU A 93 20.82 3.70 8.96
CA LEU A 93 21.03 2.27 8.70
C LEU A 93 21.96 2.05 7.50
N GLU A 94 21.83 2.90 6.47
CA GLU A 94 22.62 2.79 5.25
C GLU A 94 22.72 4.14 4.55
N ARG A 95 23.89 4.41 3.97
CA ARG A 95 24.16 5.57 3.10
C ARG A 95 25.20 5.22 2.04
N GLU A 96 24.81 5.38 0.78
CA GLU A 96 25.78 5.42 -0.33
C GLU A 96 26.31 6.85 -0.51
N LYS A 97 27.62 7.01 -0.51
CA LYS A 97 28.23 8.33 -0.58
C LYS A 97 27.94 9.04 -1.90
N GLY A 98 27.22 10.15 -1.84
CA GLY A 98 26.93 11.00 -3.02
C GLY A 98 25.85 10.46 -3.94
N VAL A 99 25.16 9.37 -3.56
CA VAL A 99 24.08 8.76 -4.35
C VAL A 99 22.87 8.52 -3.43
N PRO A 100 21.67 8.97 -3.80
CA PRO A 100 20.49 8.79 -2.94
C PRO A 100 20.06 7.32 -2.81
N SER A 101 19.70 6.94 -1.57
CA SER A 101 19.06 5.67 -1.24
C SER A 101 17.55 5.82 -1.17
N TRP A 102 16.76 4.76 -1.53
CA TRP A 102 15.32 4.84 -1.74
C TRP A 102 14.60 3.61 -1.20
N ASN A 103 13.31 3.79 -0.89
CA ASN A 103 12.32 2.75 -0.66
C ASN A 103 12.84 1.55 0.14
N PRO A 104 13.14 1.70 1.43
CA PRO A 104 13.48 0.57 2.28
C PRO A 104 12.29 -0.37 2.41
N VAL A 105 12.58 -1.67 2.51
CA VAL A 105 11.60 -2.72 2.79
C VAL A 105 12.16 -3.67 3.83
N LEU A 106 11.49 -3.75 4.98
CA LEU A 106 11.79 -4.68 6.07
C LEU A 106 10.88 -5.91 5.99
N PHE A 107 11.44 -7.10 6.17
CA PHE A 107 10.65 -8.33 6.32
C PHE A 107 11.49 -9.46 6.91
N HIS A 108 10.82 -10.43 7.55
CA HIS A 108 11.46 -11.69 7.95
C HIS A 108 11.36 -12.71 6.81
N ALA A 109 12.49 -13.35 6.48
CA ALA A 109 12.49 -14.53 5.63
C ALA A 109 12.03 -15.78 6.40
N GLY A 110 11.82 -16.90 5.71
CA GLY A 110 11.34 -18.14 6.32
C GLY A 110 12.27 -18.73 7.39
N ASP A 111 13.57 -18.43 7.33
CA ASP A 111 14.57 -18.79 8.36
C ASP A 111 14.54 -17.85 9.59
N GLY A 112 13.64 -16.86 9.58
CA GLY A 112 13.49 -15.88 10.66
C GLY A 112 14.50 -14.74 10.65
N ARG A 113 15.37 -14.65 9.66
CA ARG A 113 16.30 -13.54 9.48
C ARG A 113 15.56 -12.29 9.06
N LEU A 114 15.85 -11.16 9.71
CA LEU A 114 15.30 -9.85 9.33
C LEU A 114 16.14 -9.27 8.19
N TRP A 115 15.50 -9.00 7.05
CA TRP A 115 16.11 -8.37 5.90
C TRP A 115 15.68 -6.91 5.77
N LEU A 116 16.62 -6.06 5.35
CA LEU A 116 16.37 -4.72 4.83
C LEU A 116 16.85 -4.65 3.38
N TYR A 117 15.92 -4.41 2.46
CA TYR A 117 16.19 -4.12 1.06
C TYR A 117 15.97 -2.64 0.80
N TYR A 118 16.75 -2.06 -0.10
CA TYR A 118 16.64 -0.66 -0.51
C TYR A 118 17.15 -0.49 -1.95
N LYS A 119 17.03 0.67 -2.53
CA LYS A 119 17.50 1.00 -3.88
C LYS A 119 18.48 2.14 -3.79
N VAL A 120 19.46 2.14 -4.66
CA VAL A 120 20.49 3.17 -4.77
C VAL A 120 20.58 3.63 -6.20
N GLY A 121 20.62 4.94 -6.42
CA GLY A 121 20.75 5.51 -7.76
C GLY A 121 20.11 6.90 -7.87
N PRO A 122 20.45 7.68 -8.89
CA PRO A 122 20.02 9.07 -9.04
C PRO A 122 18.52 9.21 -9.34
N SER A 123 17.89 8.16 -9.86
CA SER A 123 16.46 8.13 -10.18
C SER A 123 16.00 6.68 -10.38
N PRO A 124 14.65 6.41 -10.37
CA PRO A 124 14.12 5.06 -10.52
C PRO A 124 14.62 4.28 -11.74
N GLY A 125 14.84 4.96 -12.86
CA GLY A 125 15.37 4.31 -14.07
C GLY A 125 16.85 3.91 -14.01
N GLY A 126 17.57 4.39 -13.01
CA GLY A 126 18.99 4.09 -12.78
C GLY A 126 19.28 3.39 -11.45
N TRP A 127 18.25 2.80 -10.80
CA TRP A 127 18.42 2.09 -9.55
C TRP A 127 19.13 0.74 -9.72
N HIS A 128 19.97 0.41 -8.75
CA HIS A 128 20.33 -0.95 -8.42
C HIS A 128 19.76 -1.31 -7.03
N GLY A 129 19.59 -2.60 -6.76
CA GLY A 129 19.13 -3.09 -5.46
C GLY A 129 20.29 -3.22 -4.49
N GLY A 130 20.09 -2.75 -3.26
CA GLY A 130 20.94 -3.00 -2.12
C GLY A 130 20.19 -3.79 -1.04
N ARG A 131 20.92 -4.54 -0.21
CA ARG A 131 20.34 -5.27 0.91
C ARG A 131 21.33 -5.45 2.05
N MET A 132 20.82 -5.69 3.23
CA MET A 132 21.54 -6.19 4.40
C MET A 132 20.58 -6.98 5.29
N TYR A 133 21.11 -7.77 6.20
CA TYR A 133 20.30 -8.56 7.13
C TYR A 133 20.74 -8.38 8.58
N SER A 134 19.85 -8.74 9.47
CA SER A 134 20.07 -8.79 10.91
C SER A 134 19.64 -10.16 11.45
N ASP A 135 20.48 -10.75 12.31
CA ASP A 135 20.17 -11.96 13.05
C ASP A 135 19.66 -11.66 14.48
N ASP A 136 19.65 -10.39 14.88
CA ASP A 136 19.28 -9.88 16.22
C ASP A 136 18.18 -8.84 16.20
N GLU A 137 17.22 -9.00 15.25
CA GLU A 137 16.01 -8.16 15.14
C GLU A 137 16.32 -6.66 14.92
N GLY A 138 17.35 -6.36 14.14
CA GLY A 138 17.72 -5.01 13.75
C GLY A 138 18.57 -4.25 14.78
N ALA A 139 19.12 -4.94 15.79
CA ALA A 139 20.07 -4.33 16.70
C ALA A 139 21.44 -4.13 16.02
N THR A 140 21.87 -5.11 15.24
CA THR A 140 23.07 -5.02 14.38
C THR A 140 22.74 -5.49 12.95
N TRP A 141 23.53 -5.04 11.98
CA TRP A 141 23.32 -5.32 10.58
C TRP A 141 24.59 -5.89 9.93
N SER A 142 24.40 -6.79 8.98
CA SER A 142 25.47 -7.27 8.12
C SER A 142 26.09 -6.14 7.28
N LYS A 143 27.18 -6.42 6.60
CA LYS A 143 27.63 -5.56 5.51
C LYS A 143 26.56 -5.50 4.41
N THR A 144 26.51 -4.36 3.72
CA THR A 144 25.65 -4.17 2.56
C THR A 144 26.08 -5.06 1.40
N GLU A 145 25.10 -5.56 0.66
CA GLU A 145 25.28 -6.36 -0.55
C GLU A 145 24.52 -5.71 -1.70
N THR A 146 25.15 -5.62 -2.86
CA THR A 146 24.47 -5.20 -4.10
C THR A 146 23.82 -6.43 -4.75
N LEU A 147 22.55 -6.29 -5.17
CA LEU A 147 21.86 -7.34 -5.92
C LEU A 147 22.44 -7.48 -7.34
N PRO A 148 22.37 -8.69 -7.94
CA PRO A 148 22.71 -8.88 -9.33
C PRO A 148 21.97 -7.91 -10.26
N GLU A 149 22.59 -7.54 -11.37
CA GLU A 149 22.01 -6.64 -12.36
C GLU A 149 20.62 -7.10 -12.81
N GLY A 150 19.67 -6.15 -12.93
CA GLY A 150 18.29 -6.40 -13.30
C GLY A 150 17.37 -6.82 -12.16
N LEU A 151 17.91 -7.10 -10.96
CA LEU A 151 17.14 -7.40 -9.75
C LEU A 151 17.11 -6.16 -8.84
N LEU A 152 15.94 -5.84 -8.31
CA LEU A 152 15.74 -4.76 -7.35
C LEU A 152 15.26 -5.25 -5.98
N GLY A 153 14.84 -6.53 -5.90
CA GLY A 153 14.19 -7.07 -4.72
C GLY A 153 12.83 -6.40 -4.47
N PRO A 154 12.29 -6.49 -3.24
CA PRO A 154 11.08 -5.80 -2.86
C PRO A 154 11.17 -4.31 -3.18
N ILE A 155 10.32 -3.84 -4.11
CA ILE A 155 10.47 -2.46 -4.63
C ILE A 155 9.97 -1.40 -3.63
N ARG A 156 8.90 -1.72 -2.85
CA ARG A 156 8.29 -0.82 -1.88
C ARG A 156 7.43 -1.53 -0.83
N ALA A 157 6.54 -2.43 -1.24
CA ALA A 157 5.71 -3.21 -0.33
C ALA A 157 6.48 -4.43 0.19
N LYS A 158 6.13 -4.87 1.39
CA LYS A 158 6.67 -6.10 1.97
C LYS A 158 6.44 -7.29 1.04
N PRO A 159 7.37 -8.23 0.91
CA PRO A 159 7.14 -9.47 0.21
C PRO A 159 6.17 -10.38 0.97
N LEU A 160 5.61 -11.32 0.25
CA LEU A 160 4.81 -12.42 0.78
C LEU A 160 5.72 -13.61 1.03
N VAL A 161 5.69 -14.19 2.23
CA VAL A 161 6.36 -15.44 2.57
C VAL A 161 5.31 -16.54 2.60
N LEU A 162 5.40 -17.50 1.69
CA LEU A 162 4.47 -18.62 1.57
C LEU A 162 4.78 -19.72 2.60
N GLY A 163 3.81 -20.61 2.83
CA GLY A 163 3.96 -21.69 3.82
C GLY A 163 5.09 -22.68 3.53
N ASP A 164 5.57 -22.77 2.29
CA ASP A 164 6.73 -23.57 1.88
C ASP A 164 8.07 -22.81 1.97
N GLY A 165 8.06 -21.59 2.51
CA GLY A 165 9.22 -20.71 2.63
C GLY A 165 9.54 -19.92 1.35
N THR A 166 8.81 -20.11 0.26
CA THR A 166 8.96 -19.31 -0.95
C THR A 166 8.60 -17.84 -0.64
N ILE A 167 9.44 -16.92 -1.09
CA ILE A 167 9.21 -15.48 -0.98
C ILE A 167 8.81 -14.93 -2.34
N VAL A 168 7.69 -14.21 -2.39
CA VAL A 168 7.21 -13.53 -3.61
C VAL A 168 7.13 -12.04 -3.35
N SER A 169 7.89 -11.27 -4.09
CA SER A 169 8.03 -9.83 -3.92
C SER A 169 7.51 -9.07 -5.14
N GLY A 170 6.81 -7.98 -4.90
CA GLY A 170 6.53 -7.01 -5.93
C GLY A 170 7.77 -6.21 -6.32
N SER A 171 8.03 -6.12 -7.62
CA SER A 171 9.10 -5.32 -8.21
C SER A 171 8.57 -4.45 -9.34
N SER A 172 9.35 -3.51 -9.87
CA SER A 172 8.96 -2.70 -11.02
C SER A 172 10.16 -2.22 -11.83
N VAL A 173 9.88 -1.83 -13.08
CA VAL A 173 10.81 -1.08 -13.93
C VAL A 173 10.14 0.24 -14.28
N GLU A 174 10.79 1.33 -13.88
CA GLU A 174 10.23 2.69 -13.95
C GLU A 174 11.00 3.53 -14.99
N LYS A 175 10.76 3.27 -16.28
CA LYS A 175 11.30 4.08 -17.36
C LYS A 175 10.30 5.16 -17.78
N ALA A 176 10.78 6.32 -18.23
CA ALA A 176 9.92 7.39 -18.74
C ALA A 176 8.99 6.87 -19.84
N GLY A 177 7.68 7.04 -19.65
CA GLY A 177 6.65 6.62 -20.61
C GLY A 177 6.38 5.11 -20.66
N SER A 178 7.06 4.30 -19.82
CA SER A 178 6.88 2.83 -19.77
C SER A 178 7.12 2.30 -18.37
N TRP A 179 6.06 2.21 -17.58
CA TRP A 179 6.05 1.62 -16.26
C TRP A 179 5.53 0.19 -16.33
N THR A 180 6.29 -0.74 -15.77
CA THR A 180 5.91 -2.16 -15.73
C THR A 180 6.07 -2.72 -14.33
N ALA A 181 5.05 -3.44 -13.85
CA ALA A 181 5.15 -4.23 -12.64
C ALA A 181 5.84 -5.58 -12.96
N TRP A 182 6.48 -6.14 -11.95
CA TRP A 182 7.17 -7.42 -11.99
C TRP A 182 6.98 -8.14 -10.67
N ALA A 183 7.17 -9.45 -10.67
CA ALA A 183 7.37 -10.22 -9.47
C ALA A 183 8.82 -10.71 -9.41
N GLU A 184 9.42 -10.70 -8.24
CA GLU A 184 10.71 -11.35 -7.95
C GLU A 184 10.48 -12.42 -6.89
N ARG A 185 11.04 -13.62 -7.11
CA ARG A 185 10.75 -14.81 -6.32
C ARG A 185 12.04 -15.45 -5.83
N SER A 186 12.05 -15.85 -4.56
CA SER A 186 13.15 -16.58 -3.92
C SER A 186 12.62 -17.86 -3.26
N THR A 187 13.38 -18.96 -3.38
CA THR A 187 13.08 -20.26 -2.74
C THR A 187 14.17 -20.68 -1.75
N ASP A 188 15.09 -19.77 -1.43
CA ASP A 188 16.27 -20.04 -0.61
C ASP A 188 16.49 -18.98 0.48
N ASN A 189 15.39 -18.51 1.09
CA ASN A 189 15.39 -17.49 2.15
C ASN A 189 16.05 -16.17 1.73
N ALA A 190 15.62 -15.63 0.58
CA ALA A 190 16.08 -14.37 0.03
C ALA A 190 17.56 -14.32 -0.43
N LYS A 191 18.25 -15.45 -0.54
CA LYS A 191 19.64 -15.48 -1.02
C LYS A 191 19.72 -15.18 -2.50
N THR A 192 18.90 -15.87 -3.30
CA THR A 192 18.81 -15.65 -4.76
C THR A 192 17.40 -15.34 -5.19
N TRP A 193 17.26 -14.63 -6.30
CA TRP A 193 15.98 -14.17 -6.82
C TRP A 193 15.85 -14.45 -8.31
N THR A 194 14.65 -14.81 -8.74
CA THR A 194 14.26 -14.92 -10.14
C THR A 194 13.14 -13.94 -10.42
N LYS A 195 13.22 -13.23 -11.56
CA LYS A 195 12.28 -12.19 -11.95
C LYS A 195 11.28 -12.68 -12.99
N PHE A 196 10.00 -12.35 -12.79
CA PHE A 196 8.86 -12.76 -13.62
C PHE A 196 8.06 -11.53 -14.08
N GLY A 197 7.70 -11.50 -15.36
CA GLY A 197 7.00 -10.38 -15.99
C GLY A 197 7.57 -10.06 -17.37
N PRO A 198 7.30 -8.90 -17.97
CA PRO A 198 6.59 -7.74 -17.39
C PRO A 198 5.10 -7.97 -17.22
N ILE A 199 4.52 -7.39 -16.16
CA ILE A 199 3.08 -7.38 -15.89
C ILE A 199 2.60 -5.97 -16.20
N THR A 200 1.67 -5.84 -17.14
CA THR A 200 1.24 -4.57 -17.71
C THR A 200 -0.28 -4.49 -17.82
N VAL A 201 -0.82 -3.28 -17.81
CA VAL A 201 -2.14 -2.98 -18.34
C VAL A 201 -1.96 -2.40 -19.75
N SER A 202 -2.70 -2.89 -20.74
CA SER A 202 -2.53 -2.37 -22.09
C SER A 202 -3.19 -0.99 -22.26
N ARG A 203 -2.78 -0.24 -23.31
CA ARG A 203 -3.40 1.06 -23.63
C ARG A 203 -4.85 0.91 -24.05
N GLU A 204 -5.21 -0.20 -24.68
CA GLU A 204 -6.57 -0.52 -25.09
C GLU A 204 -7.46 -0.78 -23.88
N VAL A 205 -6.97 -1.53 -22.88
CA VAL A 205 -7.67 -1.75 -21.61
C VAL A 205 -7.84 -0.43 -20.86
N ASP A 206 -6.79 0.41 -20.77
CA ASP A 206 -6.87 1.72 -20.13
C ASP A 206 -7.86 2.66 -20.84
N ALA A 207 -7.85 2.68 -22.18
CA ALA A 207 -8.74 3.54 -22.95
C ALA A 207 -10.21 3.07 -22.93
N ALA A 208 -10.45 1.78 -22.78
CA ALA A 208 -11.80 1.20 -22.67
C ALA A 208 -12.40 1.31 -21.27
N GLU A 209 -11.55 1.51 -20.25
CA GLU A 209 -11.99 1.60 -18.86
C GLU A 209 -12.67 2.94 -18.58
N LYS A 210 -13.81 2.88 -17.87
CA LYS A 210 -14.44 4.11 -17.34
C LYS A 210 -13.52 4.75 -16.29
N PRO A 211 -13.05 5.98 -16.53
CA PRO A 211 -12.16 6.64 -15.57
C PRO A 211 -12.80 6.81 -14.20
N ALA A 212 -12.02 6.69 -13.15
CA ALA A 212 -12.46 7.06 -11.82
C ALA A 212 -12.80 8.55 -11.76
N VAL A 213 -13.85 8.87 -11.02
CA VAL A 213 -14.36 10.25 -10.91
C VAL A 213 -13.47 11.07 -9.99
N ASP A 214 -13.11 12.27 -10.43
CA ASP A 214 -12.38 13.21 -9.59
C ASP A 214 -13.28 13.70 -8.45
N PRO A 215 -12.74 13.92 -7.23
CA PRO A 215 -13.51 14.52 -6.16
C PRO A 215 -13.95 15.93 -6.57
N PRO A 216 -15.15 16.38 -6.14
CA PRO A 216 -15.60 17.74 -6.43
C PRO A 216 -14.66 18.78 -5.82
N ALA A 217 -14.48 19.90 -6.50
CA ALA A 217 -13.68 21.01 -6.00
C ALA A 217 -14.18 21.44 -4.61
N GLY A 218 -13.27 21.61 -3.65
CA GLY A 218 -13.61 21.95 -2.26
C GLY A 218 -14.05 20.77 -1.38
N ALA A 219 -14.04 19.54 -1.90
CA ALA A 219 -14.22 18.35 -1.05
C ALA A 219 -13.16 18.32 0.06
N PRO A 220 -13.48 17.80 1.27
CA PRO A 220 -12.50 17.63 2.32
C PRO A 220 -11.27 16.89 1.81
N GLY A 221 -10.08 17.44 2.07
CA GLY A 221 -8.84 16.88 1.57
C GLY A 221 -8.55 17.11 0.08
N TYR A 222 -9.42 17.80 -0.67
CA TYR A 222 -9.15 18.16 -2.06
C TYR A 222 -7.91 19.04 -2.18
N ALA A 223 -6.87 18.51 -2.79
CA ALA A 223 -5.73 19.29 -3.24
C ALA A 223 -5.79 19.46 -4.77
N ALA A 224 -5.43 20.64 -5.28
CA ALA A 224 -5.29 20.83 -6.72
C ALA A 224 -4.32 19.77 -7.30
N PRO A 225 -4.53 19.32 -8.55
CA PRO A 225 -3.67 18.31 -9.16
C PRO A 225 -2.22 18.82 -9.21
N ASP A 226 -1.34 18.12 -8.53
CA ASP A 226 0.10 18.45 -8.46
C ASP A 226 0.89 17.98 -9.70
N LYS A 227 0.26 17.24 -10.61
CA LYS A 227 0.95 16.50 -11.68
C LYS A 227 0.37 16.66 -13.08
N GLY A 228 -0.41 17.71 -13.33
CA GLY A 228 -0.99 17.96 -14.64
C GLY A 228 -2.03 16.90 -15.07
N PRO A 229 -2.40 16.85 -16.37
CA PRO A 229 -3.44 15.94 -16.87
C PRO A 229 -3.06 14.47 -16.71
N ARG A 230 -4.10 13.63 -16.60
CA ARG A 230 -3.92 12.17 -16.61
C ARG A 230 -3.18 11.74 -17.86
N LYS A 231 -2.24 10.83 -17.70
CA LYS A 231 -1.48 10.26 -18.81
C LYS A 231 -1.20 8.78 -18.55
N TYR A 232 -1.01 8.04 -19.64
CA TYR A 232 -0.61 6.65 -19.56
C TYR A 232 0.93 6.55 -19.44
N GLU A 233 1.39 5.93 -18.35
CA GLU A 233 2.76 5.42 -18.18
C GLU A 233 2.76 3.92 -17.86
N GLY A 234 1.72 3.40 -17.19
CA GLY A 234 1.59 2.00 -16.81
C GLY A 234 1.40 1.80 -15.31
N ILE A 235 1.88 0.66 -14.80
CA ILE A 235 1.69 0.22 -13.40
C ILE A 235 3.01 -0.17 -12.76
N ILE A 236 3.14 0.13 -11.44
CA ILE A 236 4.36 -0.12 -10.66
C ILE A 236 4.06 -0.44 -9.21
N GLN A 237 5.11 -0.83 -8.48
CA GLN A 237 5.14 -0.93 -7.02
C GLN A 237 4.00 -1.81 -6.46
N PRO A 238 3.86 -3.06 -6.95
CA PRO A 238 2.80 -3.93 -6.50
C PRO A 238 2.97 -4.37 -5.05
N SER A 239 1.83 -4.47 -4.32
CA SER A 239 1.67 -5.18 -3.06
C SER A 239 0.96 -6.49 -3.34
N ILE A 240 1.46 -7.61 -2.80
CA ILE A 240 0.98 -8.96 -3.13
C ILE A 240 0.36 -9.60 -1.88
N VAL A 241 -0.81 -10.23 -2.06
CA VAL A 241 -1.48 -11.03 -1.03
C VAL A 241 -1.84 -12.42 -1.57
N VAL A 242 -1.98 -13.40 -0.68
CA VAL A 242 -2.62 -14.68 -0.98
C VAL A 242 -4.13 -14.48 -0.96
N LEU A 243 -4.87 -14.93 -1.97
CA LEU A 243 -6.33 -15.02 -1.92
C LEU A 243 -6.76 -16.39 -1.38
N ASP A 244 -6.25 -17.46 -1.99
CA ASP A 244 -6.42 -18.84 -1.50
C ASP A 244 -5.32 -19.74 -2.09
N GLY A 245 -4.97 -20.83 -1.43
CA GLY A 245 -4.03 -21.84 -1.93
C GLY A 245 -2.80 -21.24 -2.62
N LYS A 246 -2.71 -21.42 -3.95
CA LYS A 246 -1.65 -20.86 -4.80
C LYS A 246 -2.04 -19.57 -5.51
N HIS A 247 -3.27 -19.10 -5.28
CA HIS A 247 -3.78 -17.89 -5.91
C HIS A 247 -3.24 -16.65 -5.19
N LEU A 248 -2.36 -15.94 -5.86
CA LEU A 248 -1.82 -14.67 -5.44
C LEU A 248 -2.46 -13.55 -6.24
N ARG A 249 -2.70 -12.41 -5.61
CA ARG A 249 -3.12 -11.17 -6.27
C ARG A 249 -2.15 -10.06 -5.93
N MET A 250 -1.71 -9.33 -6.94
CA MET A 250 -1.01 -8.06 -6.76
C MET A 250 -1.96 -6.89 -6.97
N TYR A 251 -1.80 -5.87 -6.12
CA TYR A 251 -2.41 -4.56 -6.26
C TYR A 251 -1.33 -3.56 -6.62
N ALA A 252 -1.46 -2.89 -7.75
CA ALA A 252 -0.42 -2.01 -8.27
C ALA A 252 -0.89 -0.56 -8.37
N ARG A 253 0.01 0.35 -8.02
CA ARG A 253 -0.10 1.77 -8.31
C ARG A 253 -0.13 1.97 -9.82
N SER A 254 -1.01 2.83 -10.30
CA SER A 254 -1.15 3.14 -11.71
C SER A 254 -0.90 4.61 -12.02
N ARG A 255 -0.38 4.88 -13.21
CA ARG A 255 -0.41 6.17 -13.87
C ARG A 255 -1.00 5.97 -15.25
N THR A 256 -2.33 6.07 -15.31
CA THR A 256 -3.16 5.70 -16.45
C THR A 256 -4.31 6.71 -16.60
N LEU A 257 -5.01 6.66 -17.73
CA LEU A 257 -6.17 7.50 -17.97
C LEU A 257 -7.32 7.10 -17.04
N ALA A 258 -7.47 5.81 -16.75
CA ALA A 258 -8.47 5.29 -15.82
C ALA A 258 -8.28 5.80 -14.39
N SER A 259 -7.06 6.08 -13.95
CA SER A 259 -6.72 6.50 -12.58
C SER A 259 -7.33 5.57 -11.51
N LYS A 260 -7.18 4.27 -11.71
CA LYS A 260 -7.67 3.20 -10.84
C LYS A 260 -6.54 2.29 -10.38
N ILE A 261 -6.73 1.60 -9.26
CA ILE A 261 -5.81 0.54 -8.80
C ILE A 261 -5.82 -0.58 -9.84
N ALA A 262 -4.64 -1.02 -10.26
CA ALA A 262 -4.50 -2.17 -11.15
C ALA A 262 -4.26 -3.46 -10.36
N VAL A 263 -4.77 -4.58 -10.89
CA VAL A 263 -4.56 -5.91 -10.32
C VAL A 263 -4.13 -6.90 -11.38
N ALA A 264 -3.33 -7.88 -10.99
CA ALA A 264 -3.03 -9.08 -11.76
C ALA A 264 -2.99 -10.29 -10.82
N ASP A 265 -3.33 -11.44 -11.34
CA ASP A 265 -3.46 -12.69 -10.62
C ASP A 265 -2.42 -13.71 -11.07
N SER A 266 -1.94 -14.52 -10.11
CA SER A 266 -1.11 -15.70 -10.35
C SER A 266 -1.75 -16.91 -9.70
N LEU A 267 -1.81 -18.05 -10.39
CA LEU A 267 -2.36 -19.31 -9.89
C LEU A 267 -1.28 -20.35 -9.58
N ASP A 268 -0.01 -19.94 -9.64
CA ASP A 268 1.15 -20.84 -9.54
C ASP A 268 2.25 -20.29 -8.60
N ASN A 269 1.82 -19.61 -7.51
CA ASN A 269 2.72 -19.02 -6.53
C ASN A 269 3.67 -17.96 -7.12
N GLY A 270 3.20 -17.15 -8.07
CA GLY A 270 3.92 -15.99 -8.57
C GLY A 270 4.89 -16.28 -9.74
N VAL A 271 4.80 -17.44 -10.40
CA VAL A 271 5.62 -17.78 -11.57
C VAL A 271 5.04 -17.17 -12.83
N THR A 272 3.73 -17.31 -13.04
CA THR A 272 3.03 -16.64 -14.15
C THR A 272 1.97 -15.68 -13.64
N TRP A 273 1.70 -14.64 -14.40
CA TRP A 273 0.76 -13.58 -14.03
C TRP A 273 -0.16 -13.24 -15.20
N THR A 274 -1.42 -12.97 -14.91
CA THR A 274 -2.36 -12.45 -15.91
C THR A 274 -1.94 -11.07 -16.39
N GLN A 275 -2.45 -10.65 -17.55
CA GLN A 275 -2.46 -9.23 -17.89
C GLN A 275 -3.22 -8.46 -16.81
N ALA A 276 -2.73 -7.28 -16.47
CA ALA A 276 -3.37 -6.47 -15.45
C ALA A 276 -4.67 -5.84 -15.96
N ARG A 277 -5.64 -5.72 -15.06
CA ARG A 277 -6.92 -5.02 -15.21
C ARG A 277 -7.11 -4.03 -14.06
N PHE A 278 -8.20 -3.29 -14.05
CA PHE A 278 -8.49 -2.34 -12.98
C PHE A 278 -9.53 -2.85 -11.99
N LEU A 279 -9.37 -2.47 -10.71
CA LEU A 279 -10.44 -2.48 -9.73
C LEU A 279 -11.27 -1.20 -9.85
N ASP A 280 -12.51 -1.24 -9.38
CA ASP A 280 -13.33 -0.03 -9.27
C ASP A 280 -12.96 0.78 -8.02
N MET A 281 -11.67 1.10 -7.89
CA MET A 281 -11.08 1.88 -6.81
C MET A 281 -10.15 2.94 -7.39
N PRO A 282 -10.24 4.20 -6.96
CA PRO A 282 -9.41 5.27 -7.49
C PRO A 282 -7.93 5.08 -7.09
N ASN A 283 -7.03 5.56 -7.95
CA ASN A 283 -5.61 5.72 -7.63
C ASN A 283 -5.06 7.01 -8.26
N ASN A 284 -4.57 7.88 -7.42
CA ASN A 284 -3.98 9.17 -7.78
C ASN A 284 -2.51 9.09 -8.19
N ASN A 285 -2.02 7.94 -8.62
CA ASN A 285 -0.61 7.68 -8.82
C ASN A 285 0.19 7.75 -7.49
N SER A 286 -0.36 7.17 -6.43
CA SER A 286 0.32 6.97 -5.13
C SER A 286 0.54 5.49 -4.85
N GLY A 287 1.59 5.19 -4.09
CA GLY A 287 1.84 3.86 -3.57
C GLY A 287 0.71 3.41 -2.63
N ILE A 288 0.39 2.14 -2.70
CA ILE A 288 -0.60 1.44 -1.88
C ILE A 288 0.07 0.28 -1.16
N ASP A 289 -0.53 -0.23 -0.10
CA ASP A 289 -0.15 -1.51 0.48
C ASP A 289 -1.38 -2.28 0.95
N ALA A 290 -1.28 -3.61 0.99
CA ALA A 290 -2.36 -4.49 1.41
C ALA A 290 -1.82 -5.62 2.28
N VAL A 291 -2.68 -6.12 3.18
CA VAL A 291 -2.39 -7.29 4.01
C VAL A 291 -3.62 -8.19 4.06
N ARG A 292 -3.42 -9.51 3.99
CA ARG A 292 -4.44 -10.48 4.34
C ARG A 292 -4.24 -10.90 5.79
N LEU A 293 -5.25 -10.67 6.61
CA LEU A 293 -5.27 -11.06 8.01
C LEU A 293 -5.46 -12.57 8.16
N LYS A 294 -5.07 -13.12 9.29
CA LYS A 294 -5.26 -14.56 9.62
C LYS A 294 -6.72 -15.01 9.56
N ASP A 295 -7.68 -14.11 9.80
CA ASP A 295 -9.11 -14.39 9.70
C ASP A 295 -9.66 -14.32 8.26
N GLY A 296 -8.80 -14.05 7.28
CA GLY A 296 -9.09 -14.03 5.84
C GLY A 296 -9.55 -12.69 5.31
N ARG A 297 -9.76 -11.65 6.14
CA ARG A 297 -10.02 -10.29 5.66
C ARG A 297 -8.76 -9.73 4.97
N ILE A 298 -8.98 -8.98 3.90
CA ILE A 298 -7.91 -8.25 3.20
C ILE A 298 -8.12 -6.77 3.48
N VAL A 299 -7.11 -6.12 4.03
CA VAL A 299 -7.14 -4.68 4.30
C VAL A 299 -6.13 -3.98 3.40
N MET A 300 -6.58 -2.90 2.77
CA MET A 300 -5.77 -2.03 1.92
C MET A 300 -5.68 -0.64 2.51
N ILE A 301 -4.48 -0.07 2.52
CA ILE A 301 -4.21 1.32 2.85
C ILE A 301 -3.82 2.07 1.58
N TYR A 302 -4.57 3.15 1.25
CA TYR A 302 -4.43 3.86 -0.01
C TYR A 302 -5.02 5.27 0.05
N ASN A 303 -4.71 6.09 -0.93
CA ASN A 303 -5.39 7.37 -1.11
C ASN A 303 -6.67 7.14 -1.94
N ALA A 304 -7.85 7.28 -1.30
CA ALA A 304 -9.15 7.10 -1.95
C ALA A 304 -9.53 8.32 -2.81
N THR A 305 -8.67 8.68 -3.75
CA THR A 305 -8.81 9.84 -4.63
C THR A 305 -8.09 9.60 -5.95
N THR A 306 -8.41 10.38 -6.95
CA THR A 306 -7.73 10.39 -8.26
C THR A 306 -6.70 11.51 -8.37
N ILE A 307 -6.69 12.46 -7.44
CA ILE A 307 -5.81 13.65 -7.44
C ILE A 307 -5.30 13.94 -6.03
N GLY A 308 -4.13 14.58 -5.95
CA GLY A 308 -3.51 14.90 -4.66
C GLY A 308 -3.11 13.64 -3.87
N ARG A 309 -2.88 13.78 -2.55
CA ARG A 309 -2.54 12.68 -1.65
C ARG A 309 -3.32 12.75 -0.32
N THR A 310 -4.54 13.25 -0.41
CA THR A 310 -5.54 13.29 0.63
C THR A 310 -6.89 12.95 0.01
N PRO A 311 -7.73 12.13 0.66
CA PRO A 311 -7.53 11.49 1.95
C PRO A 311 -6.59 10.27 1.90
N LEU A 312 -6.15 9.77 3.08
CA LEU A 312 -5.53 8.47 3.26
C LEU A 312 -6.53 7.57 4.01
N ASN A 313 -6.88 6.43 3.43
CA ASN A 313 -7.98 5.59 3.89
C ASN A 313 -7.56 4.13 4.10
N LEU A 314 -8.38 3.42 4.89
CA LEU A 314 -8.41 1.96 4.94
C LEU A 314 -9.68 1.44 4.28
N ALA A 315 -9.51 0.38 3.49
CA ALA A 315 -10.60 -0.38 2.92
C ALA A 315 -10.45 -1.87 3.24
N VAL A 316 -11.57 -2.57 3.43
CA VAL A 316 -11.61 -3.99 3.76
C VAL A 316 -12.37 -4.76 2.69
N SER A 317 -11.92 -5.99 2.41
CA SER A 317 -12.50 -6.93 1.46
C SER A 317 -12.43 -8.36 2.00
N ARG A 318 -13.32 -9.24 1.54
CA ARG A 318 -13.26 -10.69 1.76
C ARG A 318 -12.68 -11.44 0.56
N ASP A 319 -12.98 -10.94 -0.63
CA ASP A 319 -12.66 -11.58 -1.90
C ASP A 319 -11.45 -10.95 -2.62
N GLY A 320 -10.93 -9.85 -2.08
CA GLY A 320 -9.84 -9.10 -2.69
C GLY A 320 -10.23 -8.32 -3.95
N GLU A 321 -11.51 -8.31 -4.31
CA GLU A 321 -12.07 -7.62 -5.47
C GLU A 321 -12.94 -6.43 -5.04
N HIS A 322 -13.88 -6.67 -4.13
CA HIS A 322 -14.83 -5.67 -3.66
C HIS A 322 -14.37 -5.12 -2.31
N PHE A 323 -13.90 -3.88 -2.32
CA PHE A 323 -13.42 -3.20 -1.12
C PHE A 323 -14.41 -2.15 -0.65
N ARG A 324 -14.55 -2.04 0.67
CA ARG A 324 -15.36 -1.02 1.33
C ARG A 324 -14.48 -0.18 2.24
N ASN A 325 -14.46 1.14 2.03
CA ASN A 325 -13.79 2.07 2.96
C ASN A 325 -14.46 2.01 4.33
N PHE A 326 -13.66 1.95 5.39
CA PHE A 326 -14.15 1.91 6.76
C PHE A 326 -13.44 2.89 7.71
N ALA A 327 -12.24 3.35 7.35
CA ALA A 327 -11.49 4.29 8.18
C ALA A 327 -10.81 5.37 7.32
N THR A 328 -10.64 6.55 7.90
CA THR A 328 -9.84 7.66 7.36
C THR A 328 -8.72 7.98 8.34
N LEU A 329 -7.48 7.84 7.90
CA LEU A 329 -6.30 8.14 8.70
C LEU A 329 -5.95 9.63 8.65
N GLU A 330 -6.13 10.24 7.50
CA GLU A 330 -5.86 11.66 7.24
C GLU A 330 -6.88 12.21 6.23
N ASP A 331 -7.48 13.35 6.54
CA ASP A 331 -8.48 14.04 5.73
C ASP A 331 -8.22 15.54 5.56
N THR A 332 -7.27 16.11 6.30
CA THR A 332 -6.82 17.49 6.12
C THR A 332 -5.96 17.60 4.86
N VAL A 333 -6.14 18.66 4.09
CA VAL A 333 -5.36 18.90 2.87
C VAL A 333 -3.87 18.77 3.16
N GLY A 334 -3.20 17.87 2.41
CA GLY A 334 -1.80 17.59 2.65
C GLY A 334 -1.23 16.50 1.77
N GLN A 335 -0.04 16.04 2.14
CA GLN A 335 0.66 14.97 1.44
C GLN A 335 0.86 13.77 2.38
N TYR A 336 0.01 12.76 2.23
CA TYR A 336 0.04 11.51 2.98
C TYR A 336 0.20 10.35 2.01
N SER A 337 1.31 9.63 2.08
CA SER A 337 1.66 8.72 1.00
C SER A 337 2.63 7.63 1.41
N TYR A 338 2.79 6.66 0.52
CA TYR A 338 3.69 5.53 0.68
C TYR A 338 3.43 4.80 2.01
N PRO A 339 2.18 4.39 2.24
CA PRO A 339 1.82 3.66 3.43
C PRO A 339 2.39 2.25 3.41
N ALA A 340 2.68 1.70 4.58
CA ALA A 340 2.96 0.29 4.82
C ALA A 340 1.99 -0.23 5.87
N ILE A 341 1.57 -1.50 5.74
CA ILE A 341 0.62 -2.16 6.63
C ILE A 341 1.05 -3.60 6.88
N VAL A 342 1.03 -4.04 8.12
CA VAL A 342 1.23 -5.43 8.52
C VAL A 342 0.21 -5.83 9.59
N GLU A 343 -0.06 -7.14 9.74
CA GLU A 343 -0.81 -7.66 10.87
C GLU A 343 0.07 -7.66 12.11
N GLY A 344 -0.42 -7.06 13.19
CA GLY A 344 0.24 -7.00 14.49
C GLY A 344 0.21 -8.33 15.26
N ALA A 345 0.93 -8.40 16.35
CA ALA A 345 0.97 -9.57 17.23
C ALA A 345 -0.41 -9.86 17.87
N ASP A 346 -1.23 -8.84 18.09
CA ASP A 346 -2.59 -8.91 18.61
C ASP A 346 -3.65 -9.18 17.52
N GLY A 347 -3.23 -9.36 16.26
CA GLY A 347 -4.09 -9.51 15.09
C GLY A 347 -4.65 -8.21 14.54
N GLY A 348 -4.35 -7.06 15.16
CA GLY A 348 -4.68 -5.73 14.66
C GLY A 348 -3.75 -5.31 13.51
N LEU A 349 -3.80 -4.05 13.13
CA LEU A 349 -3.01 -3.48 12.06
C LEU A 349 -1.93 -2.56 12.61
N GLU A 350 -0.70 -2.76 12.14
CA GLU A 350 0.43 -1.87 12.36
C GLU A 350 0.72 -1.15 11.04
N MET A 351 0.65 0.17 11.05
CA MET A 351 0.73 0.99 9.84
C MET A 351 1.71 2.12 10.00
N THR A 352 2.45 2.42 8.93
CA THR A 352 3.26 3.64 8.84
C THR A 352 3.03 4.32 7.51
N TYR A 353 3.19 5.64 7.48
CA TYR A 353 3.12 6.42 6.23
C TYR A 353 3.88 7.73 6.34
N THR A 354 4.27 8.26 5.20
CA THR A 354 4.85 9.60 5.09
C THR A 354 3.81 10.66 5.44
N TRP A 355 4.09 11.48 6.43
CA TRP A 355 3.29 12.63 6.81
C TRP A 355 3.95 13.92 6.35
N GLN A 356 3.32 14.61 5.38
CA GLN A 356 3.74 15.91 4.84
C GLN A 356 5.21 15.97 4.36
N ARG A 357 5.83 14.82 4.05
CA ARG A 357 7.27 14.63 3.81
C ARG A 357 8.20 15.09 4.96
N LYS A 358 7.65 15.44 6.10
CA LYS A 358 8.40 15.97 7.26
C LYS A 358 8.75 14.90 8.29
N THR A 359 7.94 13.86 8.36
CA THR A 359 8.10 12.77 9.32
C THR A 359 7.36 11.52 8.85
N ILE A 360 7.52 10.44 9.61
CA ILE A 360 6.74 9.22 9.47
C ILE A 360 5.73 9.14 10.61
N LYS A 361 4.47 8.89 10.26
CA LYS A 361 3.40 8.66 11.24
C LYS A 361 3.11 7.17 11.34
N TYR A 362 2.92 6.69 12.54
CA TYR A 362 2.53 5.34 12.89
C TYR A 362 1.11 5.33 13.43
N VAL A 363 0.35 4.29 13.08
CA VAL A 363 -1.01 4.05 13.56
C VAL A 363 -1.17 2.57 13.88
N HIS A 364 -1.66 2.28 15.08
CA HIS A 364 -2.17 0.97 15.46
C HIS A 364 -3.70 0.97 15.39
N LEU A 365 -4.28 -0.10 14.82
CA LEU A 365 -5.73 -0.31 14.81
C LEU A 365 -6.06 -1.70 15.34
N PRO A 366 -6.71 -1.82 16.51
CA PRO A 366 -7.08 -3.11 17.09
C PRO A 366 -7.95 -3.96 16.16
N LEU A 367 -7.80 -5.29 16.21
CA LEU A 367 -8.57 -6.24 15.40
C LEU A 367 -10.09 -6.02 15.48
N GLY A 368 -10.60 -5.69 16.66
CA GLY A 368 -12.03 -5.47 16.91
C GLY A 368 -12.60 -4.22 16.23
N GLU A 369 -11.75 -3.28 15.81
CA GLU A 369 -12.17 -2.08 15.07
C GLU A 369 -12.19 -2.29 13.55
N ILE A 370 -11.68 -3.41 13.06
CA ILE A 370 -11.70 -3.77 11.63
C ILE A 370 -13.06 -4.45 11.35
N PRO A 371 -13.97 -3.83 10.58
CA PRO A 371 -15.30 -4.38 10.37
C PRO A 371 -15.26 -5.63 9.49
N GLN A 372 -16.34 -6.41 9.54
CA GLN A 372 -16.58 -7.42 8.49
C GLN A 372 -16.86 -6.70 7.16
N PRO A 373 -16.37 -7.23 6.04
CA PRO A 373 -16.56 -6.65 4.71
C PRO A 373 -18.02 -6.59 4.26
#